data_87d1a7f86b5c29835264fed8316e2215
#
_entry.id   87d1a7f86b5c29835264fed8316e2215
#
_cell.length_a   1.000
_cell.length_b   1.000
_cell.length_c   1.000
_cell.angle_alpha   90.00
_cell.angle_beta   90.00
_cell.angle_gamma   90.00
#
_symmetry.space_group_name_H-M   'P 1'
#
loop_
_entity.id
_entity.type
_entity.pdbx_description
1 polymer ?
#
loop_
_entity_poly.entity_id
_entity_poly.type
_entity_poly.pdbx_seq_one_letter_code
_entity_poly.pdbx_strand_id
1 'polypeptide(L)'
;MKLYIRLLLYFVVAVGVSPAIAGAYEDFFKAVELDRPRTVSQLLERGFDPNSTSPEGQVALFLALRDGAPQVAEVLLASTRLKVDATNSAGETPLMMAALRGELAWVKRLVERGAQINRSGWTPLHYAASGPDPEVVAYLLDRGAAIDAQAANGSTALMMAARYGALDAAPLLLKRGANPSLRNAAGLSAADFARGADREALAARLDALIR
;
A
#
# COMPACT_ATOMS: atom_id res chain seq x y z
N MET A 1 26.01 -3.93 12.03
CA MET A 1 25.98 -4.17 10.57
C MET A 1 26.82 -5.36 10.12
N LYS A 2 28.12 -5.44 10.38
CA LYS A 2 28.97 -6.61 10.02
C LYS A 2 28.57 -7.96 10.64
N LEU A 3 27.94 -7.96 11.81
CA LEU A 3 27.53 -9.17 12.51
C LEU A 3 26.27 -9.82 11.87
N TYR A 4 25.30 -9.00 11.42
CA TYR A 4 24.09 -9.49 10.72
C TYR A 4 24.39 -10.10 9.37
N ILE A 5 25.34 -9.53 8.62
CA ILE A 5 25.80 -10.09 7.33
C ILE A 5 26.45 -11.46 7.51
N ARG A 6 27.22 -11.66 8.60
CA ARG A 6 27.82 -12.96 8.92
C ARG A 6 26.76 -14.00 9.34
N LEU A 7 25.75 -13.62 10.11
CA LEU A 7 24.62 -14.47 10.51
C LEU A 7 23.78 -14.86 9.29
N LEU A 8 23.52 -13.94 8.36
CA LEU A 8 22.80 -14.23 7.10
C LEU A 8 23.59 -15.21 6.22
N LEU A 9 24.90 -15.05 6.11
CA LEU A 9 25.79 -15.98 5.40
C LEU A 9 25.79 -17.38 6.05
N TYR A 10 25.75 -17.49 7.37
CA TYR A 10 25.66 -18.78 8.07
C TYR A 10 24.29 -19.45 7.87
N PHE A 11 23.21 -18.67 7.83
CA PHE A 11 21.87 -19.20 7.56
C PHE A 11 21.72 -19.69 6.11
N VAL A 12 22.30 -18.95 5.16
CA VAL A 12 22.35 -19.32 3.73
C VAL A 12 23.10 -20.63 3.49
N VAL A 13 24.19 -20.87 4.22
CA VAL A 13 24.96 -22.13 4.11
C VAL A 13 24.23 -23.29 4.77
N ALA A 14 23.49 -23.04 5.85
CA ALA A 14 22.74 -24.09 6.56
C ALA A 14 21.48 -24.57 5.81
N VAL A 15 20.92 -23.75 4.91
CA VAL A 15 19.71 -24.07 4.12
C VAL A 15 20.05 -24.49 2.67
N GLY A 16 21.35 -24.60 2.31
CA GLY A 16 21.79 -25.05 0.98
C GLY A 16 21.58 -24.04 -0.15
N VAL A 17 21.41 -22.73 0.17
CA VAL A 17 21.33 -21.67 -0.83
C VAL A 17 22.74 -21.35 -1.35
N SER A 18 22.93 -21.42 -2.67
CA SER A 18 24.22 -21.12 -3.31
C SER A 18 24.66 -19.68 -3.02
N PRO A 19 25.97 -19.40 -2.76
CA PRO A 19 26.49 -18.04 -2.60
C PRO A 19 26.15 -17.11 -3.76
N ALA A 20 25.99 -17.64 -4.97
CA ALA A 20 25.56 -16.89 -6.15
C ALA A 20 24.10 -16.40 -6.03
N ILE A 21 23.22 -17.14 -5.39
CA ILE A 21 21.83 -16.75 -5.15
C ILE A 21 21.78 -15.69 -4.06
N ALA A 22 22.60 -15.82 -3.01
CA ALA A 22 22.67 -14.83 -1.94
C ALA A 22 23.14 -13.47 -2.47
N GLY A 23 24.19 -13.44 -3.31
CA GLY A 23 24.67 -12.21 -3.95
C GLY A 23 23.61 -11.59 -4.87
N ALA A 24 22.92 -12.40 -5.67
CA ALA A 24 21.84 -11.91 -6.53
C ALA A 24 20.67 -11.32 -5.74
N TYR A 25 20.38 -11.87 -4.57
CA TYR A 25 19.32 -11.37 -3.69
C TYR A 25 19.67 -9.99 -3.10
N GLU A 26 20.89 -9.82 -2.58
CA GLU A 26 21.38 -8.53 -2.09
C GLU A 26 21.42 -7.47 -3.19
N ASP A 27 21.95 -7.84 -4.37
CA ASP A 27 22.03 -6.97 -5.54
C ASP A 27 20.64 -6.54 -6.02
N PHE A 28 19.65 -7.43 -5.97
CA PHE A 28 18.28 -7.15 -6.37
C PHE A 28 17.65 -6.09 -5.47
N PHE A 29 17.64 -6.28 -4.15
CA PHE A 29 17.01 -5.31 -3.24
C PHE A 29 17.77 -3.99 -3.17
N LYS A 30 19.10 -4.02 -3.27
CA LYS A 30 19.88 -2.80 -3.41
C LYS A 30 19.61 -2.06 -4.72
N ALA A 31 19.35 -2.78 -5.81
CA ALA A 31 18.96 -2.18 -7.07
C ALA A 31 17.55 -1.57 -7.02
N VAL A 32 16.64 -2.19 -6.28
CA VAL A 32 15.29 -1.63 -6.00
C VAL A 32 15.40 -0.33 -5.21
N GLU A 33 16.16 -0.32 -4.12
CA GLU A 33 16.38 0.86 -3.26
C GLU A 33 17.02 2.04 -4.03
N LEU A 34 17.92 1.76 -4.96
CA LEU A 34 18.67 2.77 -5.69
C LEU A 34 18.08 3.13 -7.06
N ASP A 35 16.87 2.68 -7.35
CA ASP A 35 16.17 2.84 -8.64
C ASP A 35 17.07 2.46 -9.85
N ARG A 36 17.67 1.25 -9.81
CA ARG A 36 18.55 0.73 -10.86
C ARG A 36 17.83 -0.26 -11.78
N PRO A 37 17.05 0.20 -12.75
CA PRO A 37 16.19 -0.66 -13.58
C PRO A 37 16.98 -1.69 -14.40
N ARG A 38 18.18 -1.33 -14.89
CA ARG A 38 19.02 -2.26 -15.67
C ARG A 38 19.45 -3.47 -14.86
N THR A 39 19.85 -3.27 -13.60
CA THR A 39 20.26 -4.37 -12.72
C THR A 39 19.09 -5.28 -12.42
N VAL A 40 17.91 -4.70 -12.11
CA VAL A 40 16.69 -5.46 -11.87
C VAL A 40 16.30 -6.27 -13.11
N SER A 41 16.28 -5.66 -14.31
CA SER A 41 15.97 -6.34 -15.58
C SER A 41 16.88 -7.54 -15.81
N GLN A 42 18.19 -7.35 -15.71
CA GLN A 42 19.19 -8.44 -15.89
C GLN A 42 18.98 -9.59 -14.89
N LEU A 43 18.65 -9.28 -13.63
CA LEU A 43 18.38 -10.31 -12.63
C LEU A 43 17.09 -11.09 -12.94
N LEU A 44 16.04 -10.40 -13.38
CA LEU A 44 14.78 -11.03 -13.79
C LEU A 44 14.96 -11.92 -15.02
N GLU A 45 15.75 -11.48 -16.02
CA GLU A 45 16.11 -12.26 -17.21
C GLU A 45 16.91 -13.53 -16.86
N ARG A 46 17.76 -13.46 -15.85
CA ARG A 46 18.50 -14.60 -15.30
C ARG A 46 17.66 -15.52 -14.42
N GLY A 47 16.35 -15.25 -14.28
CA GLY A 47 15.42 -16.09 -13.56
C GLY A 47 15.12 -15.66 -12.11
N PHE A 48 15.67 -14.54 -11.63
CA PHE A 48 15.33 -14.05 -10.29
C PHE A 48 13.82 -13.81 -10.18
N ASP A 49 13.22 -14.15 -9.01
CA ASP A 49 11.78 -14.02 -8.81
C ASP A 49 11.42 -12.56 -8.47
N PRO A 50 10.59 -11.87 -9.29
CA PRO A 50 10.12 -10.51 -9.00
C PRO A 50 9.27 -10.41 -7.73
N ASN A 51 8.78 -11.54 -7.22
CA ASN A 51 7.94 -11.61 -6.01
C ASN A 51 8.73 -11.87 -4.73
N SER A 52 10.06 -11.92 -4.83
CA SER A 52 10.93 -12.05 -3.66
C SER A 52 10.65 -10.97 -2.63
N THR A 53 10.74 -11.32 -1.35
CA THR A 53 10.58 -10.38 -0.24
C THR A 53 11.93 -10.02 0.36
N SER A 54 12.08 -8.78 0.82
CA SER A 54 13.26 -8.35 1.57
C SER A 54 13.35 -9.08 2.92
N PRO A 55 14.48 -8.97 3.66
CA PRO A 55 14.59 -9.54 5.01
C PRO A 55 13.51 -9.04 5.98
N GLU A 56 12.98 -7.83 5.73
CA GLU A 56 11.89 -7.21 6.50
C GLU A 56 10.50 -7.66 5.99
N GLY A 57 10.43 -8.61 5.06
CA GLY A 57 9.19 -9.14 4.51
C GLY A 57 8.48 -8.21 3.53
N GLN A 58 9.21 -7.27 2.91
CA GLN A 58 8.64 -6.35 1.93
C GLN A 58 8.79 -6.88 0.51
N VAL A 59 7.75 -6.81 -0.32
CA VAL A 59 7.84 -7.18 -1.74
C VAL A 59 8.46 -6.04 -2.56
N ALA A 60 9.21 -6.40 -3.60
CA ALA A 60 10.01 -5.44 -4.36
C ALA A 60 9.19 -4.29 -4.97
N LEU A 61 8.01 -4.59 -5.55
CA LEU A 61 7.16 -3.54 -6.13
C LEU A 61 6.59 -2.60 -5.05
N PHE A 62 6.25 -3.11 -3.86
CA PHE A 62 5.83 -2.28 -2.74
C PHE A 62 6.96 -1.33 -2.31
N LEU A 63 8.20 -1.84 -2.20
CA LEU A 63 9.38 -1.02 -1.88
C LEU A 63 9.61 0.06 -2.93
N ALA A 64 9.59 -0.31 -4.21
CA ALA A 64 9.81 0.64 -5.31
C ALA A 64 8.80 1.80 -5.28
N LEU A 65 7.52 1.51 -4.98
CA LEU A 65 6.49 2.54 -4.85
C LEU A 65 6.66 3.35 -3.56
N ARG A 66 7.01 2.71 -2.44
CA ARG A 66 7.23 3.39 -1.16
C ARG A 66 8.41 4.37 -1.22
N ASP A 67 9.50 3.94 -1.81
CA ASP A 67 10.78 4.64 -1.76
C ASP A 67 11.00 5.58 -2.97
N GLY A 68 10.03 5.62 -3.90
CA GLY A 68 10.07 6.49 -5.07
C GLY A 68 11.09 6.02 -6.11
N ALA A 69 11.08 4.72 -6.42
CA ALA A 69 11.90 4.09 -7.45
C ALA A 69 11.06 3.76 -8.71
N PRO A 70 10.62 4.78 -9.50
CA PRO A 70 9.65 4.60 -10.57
C PRO A 70 10.20 3.76 -11.72
N GLN A 71 11.49 3.84 -12.05
CA GLN A 71 12.07 3.08 -13.15
C GLN A 71 12.10 1.57 -12.82
N VAL A 72 12.41 1.23 -11.58
CA VAL A 72 12.35 -0.17 -11.10
C VAL A 72 10.91 -0.64 -11.02
N ALA A 73 9.97 0.19 -10.54
CA ALA A 73 8.55 -0.15 -10.53
C ALA A 73 8.03 -0.49 -11.95
N GLU A 74 8.48 0.26 -12.98
CA GLU A 74 8.19 -0.04 -14.39
C GLU A 74 8.66 -1.44 -14.79
N VAL A 75 9.92 -1.75 -14.54
CA VAL A 75 10.52 -3.06 -14.87
C VAL A 75 9.79 -4.19 -14.17
N LEU A 76 9.48 -4.01 -12.89
CA LEU A 76 8.75 -5.02 -12.12
C LEU A 76 7.33 -5.21 -12.65
N LEU A 77 6.59 -4.11 -12.92
CA LEU A 77 5.22 -4.17 -13.41
C LEU A 77 5.13 -4.78 -14.81
N ALA A 78 6.15 -4.62 -15.65
CA ALA A 78 6.23 -5.23 -16.97
C ALA A 78 6.47 -6.75 -16.92
N SER A 79 6.96 -7.29 -15.81
CA SER A 79 7.24 -8.72 -15.69
C SER A 79 5.94 -9.55 -15.70
N THR A 80 5.85 -10.54 -16.59
CA THR A 80 4.72 -11.47 -16.65
C THR A 80 4.62 -12.40 -15.44
N ARG A 81 5.73 -12.57 -14.71
CA ARG A 81 5.82 -13.40 -13.50
C ARG A 81 5.42 -12.65 -12.22
N LEU A 82 5.21 -11.32 -12.33
CA LEU A 82 4.83 -10.51 -11.17
C LEU A 82 3.42 -10.87 -10.68
N LYS A 83 3.29 -11.10 -9.39
CA LYS A 83 2.01 -11.18 -8.68
C LYS A 83 1.68 -9.80 -8.18
N VAL A 84 0.80 -9.07 -8.89
CA VAL A 84 0.48 -7.66 -8.62
C VAL A 84 -0.08 -7.44 -7.21
N ASP A 85 -0.74 -8.45 -6.65
CA ASP A 85 -1.33 -8.44 -5.30
C ASP A 85 -0.45 -9.14 -4.24
N ALA A 86 0.84 -9.38 -4.53
CA ALA A 86 1.75 -9.89 -3.51
C ALA A 86 1.78 -8.95 -2.31
N THR A 87 1.66 -9.53 -1.10
CA THR A 87 1.59 -8.76 0.15
C THR A 87 2.93 -8.78 0.88
N ASN A 88 3.20 -7.70 1.60
CA ASN A 88 4.24 -7.69 2.62
C ASN A 88 3.81 -8.44 3.89
N SER A 89 4.68 -8.48 4.90
CA SER A 89 4.41 -9.12 6.21
C SER A 89 3.22 -8.53 6.97
N ALA A 90 2.82 -7.28 6.68
CA ALA A 90 1.64 -6.63 7.26
C ALA A 90 0.35 -6.87 6.43
N GLY A 91 0.44 -7.63 5.33
CA GLY A 91 -0.70 -7.87 4.44
C GLY A 91 -0.98 -6.72 3.47
N GLU A 92 -0.07 -5.75 3.33
CA GLU A 92 -0.24 -4.61 2.45
C GLU A 92 0.21 -4.94 1.02
N THR A 93 -0.52 -4.41 0.03
CA THR A 93 -0.25 -4.58 -1.40
C THR A 93 0.43 -3.37 -2.01
N PRO A 94 1.09 -3.51 -3.19
CA PRO A 94 1.58 -2.37 -3.95
C PRO A 94 0.51 -1.31 -4.25
N LEU A 95 -0.74 -1.73 -4.54
CA LEU A 95 -1.86 -0.81 -4.77
C LEU A 95 -2.19 0.03 -3.52
N MET A 96 -2.13 -0.55 -2.32
CA MET A 96 -2.31 0.19 -1.07
C MET A 96 -1.24 1.25 -0.89
N MET A 97 0.02 0.93 -1.18
CA MET A 97 1.13 1.88 -1.05
C MET A 97 1.01 3.03 -2.06
N ALA A 98 0.72 2.74 -3.34
CA ALA A 98 0.47 3.76 -4.35
C ALA A 98 -0.70 4.68 -3.95
N ALA A 99 -1.76 4.10 -3.38
CA ALA A 99 -2.93 4.85 -2.90
C ALA A 99 -2.58 5.76 -1.72
N LEU A 100 -1.80 5.26 -0.74
CA LEU A 100 -1.35 6.05 0.42
C LEU A 100 -0.49 7.24 0.00
N ARG A 101 0.35 7.05 -1.03
CA ARG A 101 1.22 8.12 -1.54
C ARG A 101 0.49 9.13 -2.43
N GLY A 102 -0.77 8.87 -2.79
CA GLY A 102 -1.53 9.72 -3.72
C GLY A 102 -1.07 9.61 -5.17
N GLU A 103 -0.38 8.54 -5.55
CA GLU A 103 0.22 8.37 -6.87
C GLU A 103 -0.81 7.81 -7.87
N LEU A 104 -1.76 8.66 -8.30
CA LEU A 104 -2.87 8.26 -9.17
C LEU A 104 -2.43 7.51 -10.43
N ALA A 105 -1.31 7.90 -11.03
CA ALA A 105 -0.79 7.23 -12.22
C ALA A 105 -0.45 5.76 -11.94
N TRP A 106 0.23 5.49 -10.82
CA TRP A 106 0.54 4.13 -10.38
C TRP A 106 -0.70 3.34 -9.98
N VAL A 107 -1.65 3.99 -9.28
CA VAL A 107 -2.93 3.35 -8.93
C VAL A 107 -3.65 2.87 -10.19
N LYS A 108 -3.76 3.71 -11.23
CA LYS A 108 -4.39 3.34 -12.51
C LYS A 108 -3.72 2.13 -13.14
N ARG A 109 -2.40 2.16 -13.25
CA ARG A 109 -1.62 1.08 -13.86
C ARG A 109 -1.71 -0.25 -13.10
N LEU A 110 -1.68 -0.20 -11.76
CA LEU A 110 -1.86 -1.39 -10.94
C LEU A 110 -3.25 -2.01 -11.12
N VAL A 111 -4.30 -1.17 -11.14
CA VAL A 111 -5.68 -1.63 -11.40
C VAL A 111 -5.81 -2.21 -12.81
N GLU A 112 -5.22 -1.59 -13.83
CA GLU A 112 -5.18 -2.11 -15.20
C GLU A 112 -4.42 -3.44 -15.30
N ARG A 113 -3.42 -3.64 -14.43
CA ARG A 113 -2.65 -4.89 -14.31
C ARG A 113 -3.41 -5.97 -13.53
N GLY A 114 -4.61 -5.67 -13.03
CA GLY A 114 -5.50 -6.60 -12.33
C GLY A 114 -5.39 -6.60 -10.81
N ALA A 115 -4.80 -5.55 -10.21
CA ALA A 115 -4.74 -5.43 -8.75
C ALA A 115 -6.15 -5.36 -8.15
N GLN A 116 -6.36 -6.08 -7.04
CA GLN A 116 -7.64 -6.16 -6.35
C GLN A 116 -7.95 -4.85 -5.61
N ILE A 117 -9.06 -4.21 -5.98
CA ILE A 117 -9.56 -2.99 -5.34
C ILE A 117 -10.26 -3.33 -4.02
N ASN A 118 -11.00 -4.45 -3.98
CA ASN A 118 -11.72 -4.91 -2.80
C ASN A 118 -11.08 -6.18 -2.24
N ARG A 119 -10.84 -6.19 -0.94
CA ARG A 119 -10.32 -7.34 -0.20
C ARG A 119 -10.78 -7.28 1.26
N SER A 120 -10.70 -8.39 1.97
CA SER A 120 -10.98 -8.42 3.41
C SER A 120 -9.93 -7.63 4.20
N GLY A 121 -10.36 -6.97 5.26
CA GLY A 121 -9.51 -6.14 6.11
C GLY A 121 -9.22 -4.78 5.50
N TRP A 122 -7.98 -4.31 5.60
CA TRP A 122 -7.56 -3.05 5.02
C TRP A 122 -7.63 -3.10 3.49
N THR A 123 -8.23 -2.07 2.87
CA THR A 123 -8.39 -1.97 1.41
C THR A 123 -7.62 -0.78 0.86
N PRO A 124 -7.31 -0.74 -0.46
CA PRO A 124 -6.72 0.44 -1.10
C PRO A 124 -7.48 1.74 -0.82
N LEU A 125 -8.82 1.68 -0.64
CA LEU A 125 -9.61 2.87 -0.33
C LEU A 125 -9.30 3.44 1.07
N HIS A 126 -9.01 2.62 2.06
CA HIS A 126 -8.57 3.09 3.38
C HIS A 126 -7.24 3.85 3.30
N TYR A 127 -6.31 3.33 2.50
CA TYR A 127 -5.00 3.95 2.27
C TYR A 127 -5.12 5.26 1.49
N ALA A 128 -5.92 5.27 0.40
CA ALA A 128 -6.22 6.48 -0.36
C ALA A 128 -6.86 7.56 0.51
N ALA A 129 -7.82 7.17 1.37
CA ALA A 129 -8.49 8.07 2.29
C ALA A 129 -7.57 8.68 3.36
N SER A 130 -6.44 8.02 3.65
CA SER A 130 -5.37 8.54 4.53
C SER A 130 -4.33 9.37 3.79
N GLY A 131 -4.33 9.29 2.46
CA GLY A 131 -3.32 9.90 1.59
C GLY A 131 -3.60 11.37 1.27
N PRO A 132 -2.67 12.00 0.54
CA PRO A 132 -2.73 13.43 0.23
C PRO A 132 -3.65 13.77 -0.94
N ASP A 133 -4.03 12.81 -1.79
CA ASP A 133 -4.73 13.07 -3.06
C ASP A 133 -6.14 12.46 -3.09
N PRO A 134 -7.21 13.30 -3.00
CA PRO A 134 -8.58 12.84 -3.08
C PRO A 134 -8.97 12.28 -4.47
N GLU A 135 -8.22 12.56 -5.54
CA GLU A 135 -8.48 11.98 -6.85
C GLU A 135 -8.26 10.45 -6.86
N VAL A 136 -7.34 9.95 -6.03
CA VAL A 136 -7.16 8.50 -5.83
C VAL A 136 -8.40 7.89 -5.19
N VAL A 137 -8.99 8.57 -4.19
CA VAL A 137 -10.27 8.15 -3.57
C VAL A 137 -11.38 8.10 -4.63
N ALA A 138 -11.52 9.17 -5.43
CA ALA A 138 -12.51 9.24 -6.49
C ALA A 138 -12.34 8.10 -7.50
N TYR A 139 -11.11 7.89 -7.97
CA TYR A 139 -10.80 6.84 -8.95
C TYR A 139 -11.14 5.43 -8.43
N LEU A 140 -10.74 5.11 -7.19
CA LEU A 140 -11.04 3.80 -6.61
C LEU A 140 -12.55 3.58 -6.45
N LEU A 141 -13.30 4.60 -6.05
CA LEU A 141 -14.77 4.54 -5.97
C LEU A 141 -15.40 4.34 -7.35
N ASP A 142 -14.92 5.04 -8.39
CA ASP A 142 -15.38 4.89 -9.78
C ASP A 142 -15.08 3.48 -10.34
N ARG A 143 -14.09 2.79 -9.75
CA ARG A 143 -13.75 1.39 -10.08
C ARG A 143 -14.41 0.37 -9.15
N GLY A 144 -15.39 0.79 -8.34
CA GLY A 144 -16.20 -0.11 -7.52
C GLY A 144 -15.60 -0.46 -6.16
N ALA A 145 -14.73 0.40 -5.61
CA ALA A 145 -14.28 0.24 -4.22
C ALA A 145 -15.50 0.29 -3.28
N ALA A 146 -15.58 -0.68 -2.36
CA ALA A 146 -16.63 -0.73 -1.34
C ALA A 146 -16.43 0.43 -0.34
N ILE A 147 -17.29 1.45 -0.44
CA ILE A 147 -17.12 2.73 0.28
C ILE A 147 -17.11 2.57 1.80
N ASP A 148 -17.95 1.65 2.32
CA ASP A 148 -18.11 1.38 3.75
C ASP A 148 -17.41 0.08 4.17
N ALA A 149 -16.45 -0.41 3.38
CA ALA A 149 -15.63 -1.56 3.78
C ALA A 149 -15.00 -1.29 5.16
N GLN A 150 -15.05 -2.30 6.02
CA GLN A 150 -14.47 -2.24 7.36
C GLN A 150 -13.14 -3.00 7.39
N ALA A 151 -12.10 -2.36 7.90
CA ALA A 151 -10.84 -3.00 8.24
C ALA A 151 -11.01 -4.00 9.40
N ALA A 152 -9.99 -4.77 9.75
CA ALA A 152 -10.06 -5.77 10.82
C ALA A 152 -10.48 -5.17 12.19
N ASN A 153 -10.18 -3.89 12.44
CA ASN A 153 -10.60 -3.16 13.63
C ASN A 153 -11.92 -2.41 13.45
N GLY A 154 -12.68 -2.66 12.37
CA GLY A 154 -13.94 -2.00 12.05
C GLY A 154 -13.82 -0.58 11.51
N SER A 155 -12.60 -0.05 11.31
CA SER A 155 -12.42 1.30 10.75
C SER A 155 -12.81 1.34 9.28
N THR A 156 -13.43 2.46 8.85
CA THR A 156 -13.83 2.72 7.46
C THR A 156 -12.91 3.75 6.80
N ALA A 157 -12.99 3.86 5.47
CA ALA A 157 -12.27 4.89 4.72
C ALA A 157 -12.65 6.31 5.19
N LEU A 158 -13.91 6.55 5.57
CA LEU A 158 -14.34 7.85 6.11
C LEU A 158 -13.64 8.18 7.45
N MET A 159 -13.46 7.19 8.33
CA MET A 159 -12.72 7.37 9.59
C MET A 159 -11.24 7.72 9.32
N MET A 160 -10.63 7.04 8.32
CA MET A 160 -9.25 7.32 7.92
C MET A 160 -9.10 8.71 7.32
N ALA A 161 -10.02 9.12 6.42
CA ALA A 161 -10.06 10.47 5.86
C ALA A 161 -10.26 11.54 6.95
N ALA A 162 -11.12 11.27 7.93
CA ALA A 162 -11.39 12.19 9.03
C ALA A 162 -10.16 12.46 9.91
N ARG A 163 -9.29 11.46 10.07
CA ARG A 163 -8.09 11.59 10.91
C ARG A 163 -6.85 12.04 10.14
N TYR A 164 -6.58 11.42 8.99
CA TYR A 164 -5.29 11.52 8.30
C TYR A 164 -5.38 12.13 6.90
N GLY A 165 -6.55 12.05 6.25
CA GLY A 165 -6.71 12.39 4.86
C GLY A 165 -6.57 13.88 4.55
N ALA A 166 -6.40 14.19 3.27
CA ALA A 166 -6.51 15.54 2.74
C ALA A 166 -7.87 16.15 3.12
N LEU A 167 -7.94 17.50 3.16
CA LEU A 167 -9.15 18.20 3.62
C LEU A 167 -10.41 17.81 2.82
N ASP A 168 -10.25 17.48 1.55
CA ASP A 168 -11.36 17.16 0.65
C ASP A 168 -11.74 15.67 0.62
N ALA A 169 -10.94 14.79 1.24
CA ALA A 169 -11.17 13.34 1.20
C ALA A 169 -12.46 12.93 1.94
N ALA A 170 -12.69 13.46 3.16
CA ALA A 170 -13.90 13.16 3.92
C ALA A 170 -15.18 13.76 3.28
N PRO A 171 -15.20 15.03 2.84
CA PRO A 171 -16.30 15.59 2.05
C PRO A 171 -16.61 14.79 0.78
N LEU A 172 -15.58 14.33 0.06
CA LEU A 172 -15.76 13.51 -1.13
C LEU A 172 -16.43 12.17 -0.81
N LEU A 173 -15.94 11.44 0.22
CA LEU A 173 -16.52 10.18 0.66
C LEU A 173 -17.99 10.35 1.06
N LEU A 174 -18.31 11.39 1.81
CA LEU A 174 -19.72 11.72 2.19
C LEU A 174 -20.58 11.99 0.95
N LYS A 175 -20.08 12.79 -0.01
CA LYS A 175 -20.79 13.06 -1.27
C LYS A 175 -21.03 11.79 -2.09
N ARG A 176 -20.15 10.80 -1.95
CA ARG A 176 -20.25 9.49 -2.62
C ARG A 176 -21.08 8.48 -1.81
N GLY A 177 -21.65 8.86 -0.68
CA GLY A 177 -22.57 8.03 0.10
C GLY A 177 -21.93 7.22 1.23
N ALA A 178 -20.73 7.57 1.69
CA ALA A 178 -20.14 6.94 2.87
C ALA A 178 -21.04 7.15 4.10
N ASN A 179 -21.25 6.11 4.89
CA ASN A 179 -22.11 6.14 6.07
C ASN A 179 -21.36 6.71 7.29
N PRO A 180 -21.69 7.94 7.76
CA PRO A 180 -21.02 8.55 8.90
C PRO A 180 -21.38 7.91 10.25
N SER A 181 -22.46 7.12 10.31
CA SER A 181 -22.95 6.49 11.54
C SER A 181 -22.18 5.25 11.95
N LEU A 182 -21.34 4.70 11.07
CA LEU A 182 -20.58 3.50 11.37
C LEU A 182 -19.58 3.76 12.50
N ARG A 183 -19.41 2.72 13.32
CA ARG A 183 -18.45 2.73 14.44
C ARG A 183 -17.49 1.57 14.29
N ASN A 184 -16.25 1.81 14.66
CA ASN A 184 -15.22 0.76 14.68
C ASN A 184 -15.37 -0.14 15.93
N ALA A 185 -14.50 -1.14 16.08
CA ALA A 185 -14.53 -2.07 17.21
C ALA A 185 -14.33 -1.40 18.58
N ALA A 186 -13.77 -0.20 18.64
CA ALA A 186 -13.66 0.61 19.85
C ALA A 186 -14.87 1.53 20.08
N GLY A 187 -15.93 1.42 19.25
CA GLY A 187 -17.12 2.27 19.32
C GLY A 187 -16.94 3.68 18.76
N LEU A 188 -15.80 4.00 18.13
CA LEU A 188 -15.47 5.33 17.62
C LEU A 188 -16.07 5.53 16.22
N SER A 189 -16.68 6.69 16.00
CA SER A 189 -17.20 7.17 14.73
C SER A 189 -16.17 7.98 13.96
N ALA A 190 -16.46 8.34 12.69
CA ALA A 190 -15.64 9.27 11.92
C ALA A 190 -15.52 10.66 12.59
N ALA A 191 -16.57 11.12 13.30
CA ALA A 191 -16.50 12.36 14.08
C ALA A 191 -15.48 12.26 15.23
N ASP A 192 -15.42 11.12 15.91
CA ASP A 192 -14.44 10.89 16.98
C ASP A 192 -13.01 10.87 16.45
N PHE A 193 -12.80 10.30 15.25
CA PHE A 193 -11.51 10.32 14.55
C PHE A 193 -11.10 11.76 14.16
N ALA A 194 -12.06 12.59 13.72
CA ALA A 194 -11.80 14.00 13.41
C ALA A 194 -11.39 14.79 14.66
N ARG A 195 -12.11 14.61 15.79
CA ARG A 195 -11.75 15.23 17.10
C ARG A 195 -10.36 14.82 17.55
N GLY A 196 -10.04 13.53 17.44
CA GLY A 196 -8.72 13.00 17.78
C GLY A 196 -7.57 13.52 16.90
N ALA A 197 -7.89 14.29 15.85
CA ALA A 197 -6.95 14.97 14.96
C ALA A 197 -7.12 16.50 14.99
N ASP A 198 -7.77 17.06 16.01
CA ASP A 198 -8.05 18.48 16.20
C ASP A 198 -8.83 19.14 15.04
N ARG A 199 -9.65 18.31 14.32
CA ARG A 199 -10.46 18.75 13.17
C ARG A 199 -11.92 18.99 13.59
N GLU A 200 -12.12 19.90 14.54
CA GLU A 200 -13.42 20.15 15.20
C GLU A 200 -14.54 20.53 14.22
N ALA A 201 -14.25 21.35 13.21
CA ALA A 201 -15.23 21.75 12.19
C ALA A 201 -15.73 20.52 11.40
N LEU A 202 -14.84 19.58 11.07
CA LEU A 202 -15.21 18.33 10.39
C LEU A 202 -16.02 17.44 11.33
N ALA A 203 -15.61 17.32 12.60
CA ALA A 203 -16.32 16.53 13.60
C ALA A 203 -17.77 17.03 13.79
N ALA A 204 -17.96 18.33 13.95
CA ALA A 204 -19.29 18.95 14.08
C ALA A 204 -20.17 18.68 12.84
N ARG A 205 -19.57 18.75 11.64
CA ARG A 205 -20.28 18.45 10.39
C ARG A 205 -20.70 16.97 10.32
N LEU A 206 -19.81 16.05 10.72
CA LEU A 206 -20.12 14.61 10.75
C LEU A 206 -21.22 14.29 11.76
N ASP A 207 -21.19 14.89 12.96
CA ASP A 207 -22.24 14.71 13.98
C ASP A 207 -23.60 15.21 13.49
N ALA A 208 -23.63 16.31 12.75
CA ALA A 208 -24.89 16.84 12.21
C ALA A 208 -25.54 15.92 11.16
N LEU A 209 -24.77 15.03 10.51
CA LEU A 209 -25.29 14.05 9.56
C LEU A 209 -25.87 12.79 10.20
N ILE A 210 -25.65 12.59 11.50
CA ILE A 210 -26.09 11.39 12.24
C ILE A 210 -27.37 11.67 13.06
N ARG A 211 -27.73 12.96 13.20
CA ARG A 211 -28.95 13.40 13.92
C ARG A 211 -30.18 13.33 13.02
#